data_ef2f0dd8d96e9e3bc9e75d4b7fc1bd24
#
_entry.id   ef2f0dd8d96e9e3bc9e75d4b7fc1bd24
#
_cell.length_a   1.000
_cell.length_b   1.000
_cell.length_c   1.000
_cell.angle_alpha   90.00
_cell.angle_beta   90.00
_cell.angle_gamma   90.00
#
_symmetry.space_group_name_H-M   'P 1'
#
loop_
_entity.id
_entity.type
_entity.pdbx_description
1 polymer ?
#
loop_
_entity_poly.entity_id
_entity_poly.type
_entity_poly.pdbx_seq_one_letter_code
_entity_poly.pdbx_strand_id
1 'polypeptide(L)'
;MRRRRQETLWIHKWSRPIIGIIAAIGASGTGYLTALKLMNTSACGGGCGKVLSSAWASIFGLPLTLFGSLAYLTMLVLAVAPLLVNAEKESSQRAKLEGWTWPLLFVGATSMMIFSAFLMYVLATDIKAVCPYCITSAVMTVSMFVLTVLGRRWDDR
;
A
#
# COMPACT_ATOMS: atom_id res chain seq x y z
N MET A 1 -28.47 -13.11 14.37
CA MET A 1 -27.79 -13.52 13.13
C MET A 1 -27.86 -12.47 11.99
N ARG A 2 -28.94 -11.71 11.79
CA ARG A 2 -29.05 -10.67 10.73
C ARG A 2 -28.04 -9.51 10.84
N ARG A 3 -27.70 -9.03 12.03
CA ARG A 3 -26.79 -7.89 12.25
C ARG A 3 -25.36 -8.16 11.76
N ARG A 4 -24.79 -9.33 12.05
CA ARG A 4 -23.45 -9.72 11.60
C ARG A 4 -23.36 -9.81 10.05
N ARG A 5 -24.41 -10.24 9.39
CA ARG A 5 -24.46 -10.34 7.94
C ARG A 5 -24.47 -8.95 7.25
N GLN A 6 -25.07 -7.95 7.88
CA GLN A 6 -25.09 -6.57 7.37
C GLN A 6 -23.73 -5.88 7.54
N GLU A 7 -23.07 -6.10 8.68
CA GLU A 7 -21.75 -5.51 8.94
C GLU A 7 -20.68 -6.05 7.98
N THR A 8 -20.71 -7.35 7.68
CA THR A 8 -19.77 -7.95 6.70
C THR A 8 -20.01 -7.45 5.28
N LEU A 9 -21.24 -7.20 4.87
CA LEU A 9 -21.59 -6.62 3.57
C LEU A 9 -21.10 -5.16 3.45
N TRP A 10 -21.17 -4.40 4.54
CA TRP A 10 -20.73 -3.01 4.59
C TRP A 10 -19.21 -2.90 4.47
N ILE A 11 -18.48 -3.68 5.25
CA ILE A 11 -17.02 -3.75 5.22
C ILE A 11 -16.53 -4.15 3.82
N HIS A 12 -17.15 -5.13 3.17
CA HIS A 12 -16.79 -5.58 1.83
C HIS A 12 -16.99 -4.49 0.76
N LYS A 13 -18.04 -3.70 0.89
CA LYS A 13 -18.34 -2.62 -0.06
C LYS A 13 -17.37 -1.44 0.07
N TRP A 14 -16.93 -1.14 1.31
CA TRP A 14 -16.10 0.03 1.60
C TRP A 14 -14.59 -0.26 1.64
N SER A 15 -14.19 -1.53 1.77
CA SER A 15 -12.76 -1.90 1.84
C SER A 15 -11.98 -1.49 0.59
N ARG A 16 -12.51 -1.70 -0.60
CA ARG A 16 -11.84 -1.32 -1.86
C ARG A 16 -11.59 0.19 -2.00
N PRO A 17 -12.59 1.08 -1.87
CA PRO A 17 -12.35 2.51 -1.96
C PRO A 17 -11.42 3.02 -0.86
N ILE A 18 -11.48 2.48 0.35
CA ILE A 18 -10.57 2.85 1.44
C ILE A 18 -9.13 2.44 1.11
N ILE A 19 -8.91 1.21 0.61
CA ILE A 19 -7.59 0.76 0.12
C ILE A 19 -7.08 1.69 -0.98
N GLY A 20 -7.94 2.09 -1.93
CA GLY A 20 -7.61 3.03 -2.99
C GLY A 20 -7.16 4.39 -2.45
N ILE A 21 -7.86 4.96 -1.47
CA ILE A 21 -7.52 6.23 -0.85
C ILE A 21 -6.17 6.13 -0.11
N ILE A 22 -5.97 5.09 0.69
CA ILE A 22 -4.70 4.88 1.41
C ILE A 22 -3.55 4.71 0.41
N ALA A 23 -3.75 3.94 -0.66
CA ALA A 23 -2.76 3.75 -1.71
C ALA A 23 -2.43 5.05 -2.45
N ALA A 24 -3.42 5.91 -2.72
CA ALA A 24 -3.20 7.22 -3.34
C ALA A 24 -2.37 8.15 -2.44
N ILE A 25 -2.67 8.20 -1.15
CA ILE A 25 -1.92 8.98 -0.17
C ILE A 25 -0.47 8.44 -0.07
N GLY A 26 -0.31 7.13 0.03
CA GLY A 26 1.00 6.47 0.07
C GLY A 26 1.84 6.73 -1.20
N ALA A 27 1.23 6.61 -2.38
CA ALA A 27 1.88 6.91 -3.66
C ALA A 27 2.34 8.38 -3.75
N SER A 28 1.49 9.31 -3.33
CA SER A 28 1.81 10.74 -3.32
C SER A 28 2.96 11.06 -2.37
N GLY A 29 2.94 10.53 -1.15
CA GLY A 29 3.99 10.74 -0.16
C GLY A 29 5.34 10.15 -0.58
N THR A 30 5.35 8.89 -1.04
CA THR A 30 6.59 8.23 -1.51
C THR A 30 7.09 8.83 -2.82
N GLY A 31 6.19 9.24 -3.72
CA GLY A 31 6.54 9.95 -4.95
C GLY A 31 7.19 11.30 -4.68
N TYR A 32 6.66 12.07 -3.71
CA TYR A 32 7.25 13.33 -3.27
C TYR A 32 8.67 13.13 -2.71
N LEU A 33 8.87 12.15 -1.82
CA LEU A 33 10.21 11.82 -1.29
C LEU A 33 11.18 11.37 -2.38
N THR A 34 10.69 10.64 -3.38
CA THR A 34 11.51 10.24 -4.54
C THR A 34 11.95 11.46 -5.35
N ALA A 35 11.05 12.39 -5.61
CA ALA A 35 11.36 13.63 -6.33
C ALA A 35 12.40 14.48 -5.58
N LEU A 36 12.25 14.63 -4.26
CA LEU A 36 13.21 15.36 -3.42
C LEU A 36 14.59 14.71 -3.44
N LYS A 37 14.66 13.37 -3.38
CA LYS A 37 15.92 12.65 -3.44
C LYS A 37 16.62 12.81 -4.80
N LEU A 38 15.86 12.77 -5.89
CA LEU A 38 16.41 12.97 -7.24
C LEU A 38 16.88 14.42 -7.47
N MET A 39 16.21 15.39 -6.87
CA MET A 39 16.60 16.80 -6.93
C MET A 39 17.77 17.15 -6.00
N ASN A 40 18.31 16.17 -5.27
CA ASN A 40 19.39 16.36 -4.30
C ASN A 40 19.09 17.43 -3.23
N THR A 41 17.81 17.65 -2.96
CA THR A 41 17.33 18.66 -2.02
C THR A 41 17.21 18.02 -0.63
N SER A 42 17.90 18.57 0.35
CA SER A 42 17.85 18.12 1.76
C SER A 42 16.55 18.57 2.43
N ALA A 43 15.40 18.12 1.89
CA ALA A 43 14.09 18.52 2.37
C ALA A 43 13.65 17.80 3.65
N CYS A 44 14.36 16.76 4.07
CA CYS A 44 14.10 16.06 5.32
C CYS A 44 15.26 16.28 6.29
N GLY A 45 15.08 17.15 7.29
CA GLY A 45 16.01 17.27 8.42
C GLY A 45 15.94 16.06 9.36
N GLY A 46 16.94 15.90 10.21
CA GLY A 46 16.96 14.90 11.29
C GLY A 46 17.01 13.44 10.82
N GLY A 47 16.22 12.58 11.45
CA GLY A 47 16.24 11.13 11.21
C GLY A 47 15.89 10.70 9.79
N CYS A 48 14.98 11.43 9.12
CA CYS A 48 14.60 11.16 7.74
C CYS A 48 15.76 11.38 6.75
N GLY A 49 16.58 12.43 6.96
CA GLY A 49 17.77 12.69 6.16
C GLY A 49 18.80 11.57 6.29
N LYS A 50 19.01 11.05 7.51
CA LYS A 50 19.89 9.89 7.75
C LYS A 50 19.44 8.64 7.02
N VAL A 51 18.12 8.37 7.01
CA VAL A 51 17.54 7.22 6.31
C VAL A 51 17.73 7.35 4.81
N LEU A 52 17.44 8.52 4.24
CA LEU A 52 17.56 8.78 2.80
C LEU A 52 19.00 8.79 2.29
N SER A 53 19.96 9.09 3.14
CA SER A 53 21.41 9.08 2.81
C SER A 53 22.10 7.74 3.09
N SER A 54 21.40 6.80 3.76
CA SER A 54 21.96 5.47 4.06
C SER A 54 22.13 4.61 2.81
N ALA A 55 23.07 3.64 2.89
CA ALA A 55 23.26 2.65 1.82
C ALA A 55 21.99 1.85 1.53
N TRP A 56 21.12 1.66 2.53
CA TRP A 56 19.84 0.99 2.42
C TRP A 56 18.76 1.79 1.67
N ALA A 57 18.97 3.09 1.45
CA ALA A 57 18.02 3.95 0.76
C ALA A 57 18.09 3.84 -0.77
N SER A 58 19.03 3.04 -1.31
CA SER A 58 19.16 2.81 -2.75
C SER A 58 19.43 1.33 -3.03
N ILE A 59 18.70 0.78 -3.97
CA ILE A 59 18.88 -0.57 -4.51
C ILE A 59 19.18 -0.42 -5.99
N PHE A 60 20.29 -1.00 -6.46
CA PHE A 60 20.75 -0.87 -7.85
C PHE A 60 20.91 0.59 -8.34
N GLY A 61 21.26 1.51 -7.44
CA GLY A 61 21.40 2.93 -7.80
C GLY A 61 20.09 3.71 -7.88
N LEU A 62 18.94 3.06 -7.68
CA LEU A 62 17.62 3.69 -7.65
C LEU A 62 17.15 3.90 -6.21
N PRO A 63 16.49 5.03 -5.91
CA PRO A 63 15.97 5.30 -4.57
C PRO A 63 14.88 4.27 -4.20
N LEU A 64 14.99 3.72 -2.99
CA LEU A 64 14.04 2.75 -2.46
C LEU A 64 12.59 3.28 -2.43
N THR A 65 12.44 4.59 -2.25
CA THR A 65 11.15 5.29 -2.28
C THR A 65 10.45 5.17 -3.63
N LEU A 66 11.19 5.00 -4.74
CA LEU A 66 10.64 4.76 -6.07
C LEU A 66 9.89 3.41 -6.11
N PHE A 67 10.49 2.36 -5.55
CA PHE A 67 9.84 1.03 -5.47
C PHE A 67 8.59 1.08 -4.59
N GLY A 68 8.64 1.84 -3.49
CA GLY A 68 7.47 2.10 -2.64
C GLY A 68 6.35 2.81 -3.41
N SER A 69 6.69 3.84 -4.19
CA SER A 69 5.73 4.57 -5.02
C SER A 69 5.07 3.67 -6.07
N LEU A 70 5.85 2.83 -6.77
CA LEU A 70 5.34 1.87 -7.74
C LEU A 70 4.43 0.82 -7.09
N ALA A 71 4.79 0.33 -5.90
CA ALA A 71 3.96 -0.61 -5.16
C ALA A 71 2.60 0.00 -4.77
N TYR A 72 2.59 1.21 -4.23
CA TYR A 72 1.34 1.92 -3.91
C TYR A 72 0.51 2.22 -5.16
N LEU A 73 1.13 2.61 -6.27
CA LEU A 73 0.45 2.82 -7.55
C LEU A 73 -0.20 1.52 -8.06
N THR A 74 0.49 0.40 -7.99
CA THR A 74 -0.05 -0.90 -8.36
C THR A 74 -1.25 -1.26 -7.50
N MET A 75 -1.17 -1.05 -6.18
CA MET A 75 -2.28 -1.29 -5.27
C MET A 75 -3.47 -0.37 -5.57
N LEU A 76 -3.22 0.90 -5.92
CA LEU A 76 -4.25 1.85 -6.33
C LEU A 76 -4.97 1.37 -7.59
N VAL A 77 -4.23 0.98 -8.63
CA VAL A 77 -4.80 0.47 -9.88
C VAL A 77 -5.65 -0.77 -9.63
N LEU A 78 -5.12 -1.74 -8.87
CA LEU A 78 -5.86 -2.97 -8.54
C LEU A 78 -7.13 -2.71 -7.73
N ALA A 79 -7.13 -1.72 -6.85
CA ALA A 79 -8.29 -1.35 -6.04
C ALA A 79 -9.36 -0.64 -6.89
N VAL A 80 -8.95 0.24 -7.81
CA VAL A 80 -9.83 1.11 -8.58
C VAL A 80 -10.32 0.44 -9.87
N ALA A 81 -9.52 -0.44 -10.49
CA ALA A 81 -9.85 -1.08 -11.77
C ALA A 81 -11.28 -1.66 -11.83
N PRO A 82 -11.76 -2.45 -10.87
CA PRO A 82 -13.13 -2.98 -10.93
C PRO A 82 -14.21 -1.93 -10.62
N LEU A 83 -13.83 -0.76 -10.06
CA LEU A 83 -14.76 0.35 -9.81
C LEU A 83 -15.02 1.18 -11.07
N LEU A 84 -14.06 1.21 -12.01
CA LEU A 84 -14.15 1.94 -13.26
C LEU A 84 -14.95 1.19 -14.34
N VAL A 85 -15.12 -0.13 -14.19
CA VAL A 85 -15.94 -0.92 -15.11
C VAL A 85 -17.41 -0.67 -14.80
N ASN A 86 -18.11 0.02 -15.72
CA ASN A 86 -19.53 0.35 -15.60
C ASN A 86 -20.38 -0.91 -15.39
N ALA A 87 -21.15 -0.91 -14.32
CA ALA A 87 -21.96 -2.05 -13.85
C ALA A 87 -23.07 -2.49 -14.85
N GLU A 88 -23.44 -1.61 -15.79
CA GLU A 88 -24.58 -1.85 -16.69
C GLU A 88 -24.25 -2.67 -17.94
N LYS A 89 -23.01 -2.68 -18.41
CA LYS A 89 -22.66 -3.30 -19.69
C LYS A 89 -21.96 -4.66 -19.60
N GLU A 90 -21.29 -4.98 -18.50
CA GLU A 90 -20.48 -6.20 -18.41
C GLU A 90 -20.33 -6.75 -16.98
N SER A 91 -21.44 -7.20 -16.41
CA SER A 91 -21.43 -7.89 -15.10
C SER A 91 -20.47 -9.10 -15.06
N SER A 92 -20.26 -9.78 -16.19
CA SER A 92 -19.36 -10.92 -16.33
C SER A 92 -17.88 -10.50 -16.27
N GLN A 93 -17.49 -9.38 -16.88
CA GLN A 93 -16.11 -8.88 -16.85
C GLN A 93 -15.75 -8.34 -15.47
N ARG A 94 -16.67 -7.64 -14.83
CA ARG A 94 -16.48 -7.16 -13.46
C ARG A 94 -16.26 -8.30 -12.47
N ALA A 95 -17.05 -9.37 -12.55
CA ALA A 95 -16.89 -10.55 -11.70
C ALA A 95 -15.53 -11.24 -11.93
N LYS A 96 -15.08 -11.34 -13.17
CA LYS A 96 -13.75 -11.87 -13.51
C LYS A 96 -12.63 -10.98 -12.96
N LEU A 97 -12.72 -9.65 -13.14
CA LEU A 97 -11.75 -8.70 -12.61
C LEU A 97 -11.71 -8.73 -11.08
N GLU A 98 -12.84 -8.80 -10.43
CA GLU A 98 -12.91 -8.93 -8.98
C GLU A 98 -12.26 -10.23 -8.50
N GLY A 99 -12.47 -11.34 -9.20
CA GLY A 99 -11.85 -12.63 -8.89
C GLY A 99 -10.32 -12.61 -9.00
N TRP A 100 -9.76 -11.89 -9.97
CA TRP A 100 -8.30 -11.81 -10.18
C TRP A 100 -7.62 -10.70 -9.36
N THR A 101 -8.27 -9.56 -9.21
CA THR A 101 -7.68 -8.42 -8.49
C THR A 101 -7.60 -8.66 -6.99
N TRP A 102 -8.50 -9.46 -6.42
CA TRP A 102 -8.52 -9.71 -4.98
C TRP A 102 -7.29 -10.51 -4.49
N PRO A 103 -6.93 -11.67 -5.08
CA PRO A 103 -5.70 -12.36 -4.71
C PRO A 103 -4.45 -11.52 -4.97
N LEU A 104 -4.42 -10.72 -6.04
CA LEU A 104 -3.31 -9.80 -6.31
C LEU A 104 -3.19 -8.71 -5.25
N LEU A 105 -4.29 -8.13 -4.81
CA LEU A 105 -4.31 -7.18 -3.68
C LEU A 105 -3.79 -7.83 -2.39
N PHE A 106 -4.19 -9.07 -2.12
CA PHE A 106 -3.75 -9.80 -0.94
C PHE A 106 -2.24 -10.08 -0.98
N VAL A 107 -1.74 -10.59 -2.10
CA VAL A 107 -0.30 -10.86 -2.29
C VAL A 107 0.50 -9.56 -2.23
N GLY A 108 0.04 -8.50 -2.90
CA GLY A 108 0.66 -7.19 -2.88
C GLY A 108 0.72 -6.59 -1.47
N ALA A 109 -0.38 -6.59 -0.74
CA ALA A 109 -0.45 -6.08 0.63
C ALA A 109 0.46 -6.89 1.58
N THR A 110 0.50 -8.21 1.44
CA THR A 110 1.37 -9.09 2.22
C THR A 110 2.85 -8.80 1.94
N SER A 111 3.22 -8.68 0.67
CA SER A 111 4.60 -8.35 0.27
C SER A 111 5.02 -6.97 0.81
N MET A 112 4.15 -5.97 0.69
CA MET A 112 4.41 -4.63 1.23
C MET A 112 4.56 -4.65 2.76
N MET A 113 3.74 -5.44 3.46
CA MET A 113 3.82 -5.59 4.91
C MET A 113 5.13 -6.23 5.35
N ILE A 114 5.55 -7.34 4.71
CA ILE A 114 6.82 -8.02 5.01
C ILE A 114 8.00 -7.08 4.76
N PHE A 115 7.99 -6.40 3.62
CA PHE A 115 9.04 -5.45 3.25
C PHE A 115 9.10 -4.26 4.22
N SER A 116 7.95 -3.73 4.63
CA SER A 116 7.85 -2.66 5.61
C SER A 116 8.39 -3.09 6.98
N ALA A 117 8.07 -4.32 7.42
CA ALA A 117 8.61 -4.88 8.67
C ALA A 117 10.14 -5.02 8.61
N PHE A 118 10.68 -5.49 7.49
CA PHE A 118 12.12 -5.57 7.26
C PHE A 118 12.79 -4.19 7.34
N LEU A 119 12.22 -3.19 6.68
CA LEU A 119 12.74 -1.82 6.74
C LEU A 119 12.70 -1.22 8.15
N MET A 120 11.63 -1.48 8.90
CA MET A 120 11.52 -1.04 10.29
C MET A 120 12.58 -1.72 11.18
N TYR A 121 12.88 -2.99 10.93
CA TYR A 121 13.96 -3.71 11.61
C TYR A 121 15.32 -3.05 11.32
N VAL A 122 15.66 -2.81 10.06
CA VAL A 122 16.89 -2.12 9.64
C VAL A 122 16.99 -0.72 10.23
N LEU A 123 15.87 0.01 10.26
CA LEU A 123 15.79 1.34 10.83
C LEU A 123 16.13 1.34 12.33
N ALA A 124 15.68 0.34 13.06
CA ALA A 124 15.90 0.20 14.50
C ALA A 124 17.32 -0.27 14.84
N THR A 125 17.88 -1.19 14.05
CA THR A 125 19.17 -1.84 14.35
C THR A 125 20.38 -1.11 13.76
N ASP A 126 20.33 -0.80 12.46
CA ASP A 126 21.47 -0.23 11.73
C ASP A 126 21.48 1.30 11.74
N ILE A 127 20.36 1.92 11.38
CA ILE A 127 20.31 3.37 11.18
C ILE A 127 20.11 4.11 12.50
N LYS A 128 19.42 3.49 13.47
CA LYS A 128 19.10 4.06 14.80
C LYS A 128 18.53 5.48 14.71
N ALA A 129 17.65 5.71 13.74
CA ALA A 129 17.04 7.00 13.47
C ALA A 129 15.51 6.84 13.36
N VAL A 130 14.77 7.80 13.88
CA VAL A 130 13.30 7.82 13.77
C VAL A 130 12.92 8.59 12.51
N CYS A 131 12.24 7.90 11.59
CA CYS A 131 11.71 8.50 10.36
C CYS A 131 10.18 8.48 10.42
N PRO A 132 9.51 9.64 10.59
CA PRO A 132 8.05 9.68 10.67
C PRO A 132 7.38 9.19 9.39
N TYR A 133 7.95 9.45 8.22
CA TYR A 133 7.44 8.94 6.94
C TYR A 133 7.49 7.42 6.85
N CYS A 134 8.55 6.78 7.38
CA CYS A 134 8.68 5.33 7.41
C CYS A 134 7.63 4.71 8.33
N ILE A 135 7.39 5.32 9.50
CA ILE A 135 6.37 4.87 10.45
C ILE A 135 4.98 5.02 9.83
N THR A 136 4.68 6.16 9.22
CA THR A 136 3.40 6.40 8.55
C THR A 136 3.16 5.40 7.43
N SER A 137 4.17 5.14 6.60
CA SER A 137 4.10 4.12 5.53
C SER A 137 3.87 2.73 6.10
N ALA A 138 4.51 2.36 7.20
CA ALA A 138 4.31 1.08 7.88
C ALA A 138 2.87 0.93 8.39
N VAL A 139 2.31 1.97 9.01
CA VAL A 139 0.91 1.97 9.47
C VAL A 139 -0.06 1.83 8.29
N MET A 140 0.21 2.52 7.18
CA MET A 140 -0.61 2.42 5.96
C MET A 140 -0.57 1.00 5.37
N THR A 141 0.60 0.36 5.28
CA THR A 141 0.72 -1.00 4.76
C THR A 141 0.01 -2.02 5.64
N VAL A 142 0.12 -1.91 6.96
CA VAL A 142 -0.62 -2.75 7.91
C VAL A 142 -2.13 -2.55 7.75
N SER A 143 -2.58 -1.31 7.65
CA SER A 143 -4.00 -0.98 7.46
C SER A 143 -4.54 -1.58 6.16
N MET A 144 -3.80 -1.47 5.05
CA MET A 144 -4.18 -2.08 3.78
C MET A 144 -4.22 -3.60 3.86
N PHE A 145 -3.25 -4.22 4.54
CA PHE A 145 -3.25 -5.67 4.75
C PHE A 145 -4.48 -6.13 5.54
N VAL A 146 -4.78 -5.48 6.66
CA VAL A 146 -5.95 -5.78 7.49
C VAL A 146 -7.25 -5.61 6.68
N LEU A 147 -7.39 -4.52 5.94
CA LEU A 147 -8.55 -4.27 5.09
C LEU A 147 -8.68 -5.32 3.98
N THR A 148 -7.57 -5.79 3.43
CA THR A 148 -7.58 -6.82 2.39
C THR A 148 -7.97 -8.17 2.96
N VAL A 149 -7.52 -8.51 4.18
CA VAL A 149 -7.93 -9.75 4.88
C VAL A 149 -9.41 -9.71 5.27
N LEU A 150 -9.87 -8.60 5.85
CA LEU A 150 -11.27 -8.43 6.28
C LEU A 150 -12.24 -8.32 5.09
N GLY A 151 -11.79 -7.68 4.01
CA GLY A 151 -12.58 -7.51 2.80
C GLY A 151 -12.62 -8.76 1.91
N ARG A 152 -11.71 -9.72 2.12
CA ARG A 152 -11.75 -10.99 1.42
C ARG A 152 -12.95 -11.79 1.92
N ARG A 153 -13.91 -12.00 1.04
CA ARG A 153 -14.92 -13.00 1.27
C ARG A 153 -14.23 -14.37 1.32
N TRP A 154 -14.15 -14.95 2.50
CA TRP A 154 -13.93 -16.39 2.62
C TRP A 154 -15.23 -17.01 2.10
N ASP A 155 -15.29 -17.17 0.79
CA ASP A 155 -16.38 -17.89 0.17
C ASP A 155 -16.22 -19.34 0.57
N ASP A 156 -17.10 -19.79 1.44
CA ASP A 156 -17.19 -21.16 1.86
C ASP A 156 -17.41 -22.01 0.59
N ARG A 157 -16.37 -22.72 0.22
CA ARG A 157 -16.53 -23.84 -0.70
C ARG A 157 -17.06 -25.03 0.04
#